data_0539378d63221dd18935437f58d8044f
#
_entry.id   0539378d63221dd18935437f58d8044f
#
_cell.length_a   1.000
_cell.length_b   1.000
_cell.length_c   1.000
_cell.angle_alpha   90.00
_cell.angle_beta   90.00
_cell.angle_gamma   90.00
#
_symmetry.space_group_name_H-M   'P 1'
#
loop_
_entity.id
_entity.type
_entity.pdbx_description
1 polymer ?
#
loop_
_entity_poly.entity_id
_entity_poly.type
_entity_poly.pdbx_seq_one_letter_code
_entity_poly.pdbx_strand_id
1 'polypeptide(L)'
;GQKTGFFLDQKYNRLAMQRICKGKKVLDCFTHMGTFALNAGIAGAVDVTGLDISEYAVSQAEANARLNHLENNVHFRQANVLDELPKLAQTGEKYDVVILDPPAFTKSREATKNAIKGYREINMKGLKLVKDGGYLATCSCSHFMTQELLAKTVKEAAKATHKRLRQVEFRTQAPDHPILWAADESYYLKFFIFQVVDEK
;
A
#
# COMPACT_ATOMS: atom_id res chain seq x y z
N GLY A 1 -6.71 -13.25 7.62
CA GLY A 1 -5.41 -13.25 6.99
C GLY A 1 -5.32 -14.33 5.92
N GLN A 2 -4.36 -14.25 5.04
CA GLN A 2 -4.12 -15.33 4.09
C GLN A 2 -3.71 -16.64 4.81
N LYS A 3 -2.62 -17.27 4.45
CA LYS A 3 -2.21 -18.54 5.06
C LYS A 3 -1.73 -18.41 6.53
N THR A 4 -1.28 -17.25 6.93
CA THR A 4 -0.62 -17.01 8.23
C THR A 4 -1.42 -16.14 9.19
N GLY A 5 -2.65 -15.77 8.83
CA GLY A 5 -3.48 -14.88 9.65
C GLY A 5 -3.13 -13.39 9.51
N PHE A 6 -3.18 -12.66 10.60
CA PHE A 6 -2.97 -11.21 10.61
C PHE A 6 -1.48 -10.86 10.54
N PHE A 7 -1.10 -9.93 9.66
CA PHE A 7 0.29 -9.53 9.45
C PHE A 7 0.76 -8.51 10.52
N LEU A 8 1.24 -9.01 11.65
CA LEU A 8 1.73 -8.19 12.77
C LEU A 8 3.02 -7.44 12.45
N ASP A 9 3.81 -7.95 11.52
CA ASP A 9 5.07 -7.37 11.03
C ASP A 9 4.90 -5.96 10.44
N GLN A 10 3.69 -5.60 10.01
CA GLN A 10 3.32 -4.29 9.47
C GLN A 10 2.79 -3.30 10.52
N LYS A 11 2.72 -3.64 11.79
CA LYS A 11 2.00 -2.82 12.81
C LYS A 11 2.53 -1.39 12.91
N TYR A 12 3.83 -1.19 12.91
CA TYR A 12 4.41 0.17 13.00
C TYR A 12 4.35 0.92 11.67
N ASN A 13 4.33 0.21 10.56
CA ASN A 13 4.12 0.82 9.24
C ASN A 13 2.70 1.40 9.14
N ARG A 14 1.70 0.69 9.68
CA ARG A 14 0.31 1.20 9.77
C ARG A 14 0.22 2.43 10.65
N LEU A 15 0.94 2.46 11.78
CA LEU A 15 0.99 3.64 12.65
C LEU A 15 1.69 4.83 11.98
N ALA A 16 2.71 4.58 11.16
CA ALA A 16 3.39 5.64 10.40
C ALA A 16 2.44 6.36 9.45
N MET A 17 1.42 5.68 8.91
CA MET A 17 0.41 6.27 8.04
C MET A 17 -0.47 7.32 8.75
N GLN A 18 -0.63 7.22 10.07
CA GLN A 18 -1.51 8.14 10.80
C GLN A 18 -1.07 9.59 10.69
N ARG A 19 0.24 9.86 10.57
CA ARG A 19 0.80 11.21 10.48
C ARG A 19 0.37 11.96 9.23
N ILE A 20 0.04 11.25 8.15
CA ILE A 20 -0.27 11.83 6.85
C ILE A 20 -1.75 11.71 6.45
N CYS A 21 -2.59 11.12 7.31
CA CYS A 21 -3.97 10.79 6.94
C CYS A 21 -5.04 11.74 7.50
N LYS A 22 -4.72 12.55 8.52
CA LYS A 22 -5.71 13.44 9.14
C LYS A 22 -6.31 14.43 8.13
N GLY A 23 -7.63 14.44 8.02
CA GLY A 23 -8.36 15.32 7.09
C GLY A 23 -8.21 14.92 5.62
N LYS A 24 -7.74 13.72 5.33
CA LYS A 24 -7.36 13.27 3.98
C LYS A 24 -8.36 12.27 3.40
N LYS A 25 -8.40 12.23 2.06
CA LYS A 25 -9.05 11.18 1.28
C LYS A 25 -8.03 10.10 0.94
N VAL A 26 -8.30 8.87 1.38
CA VAL A 26 -7.35 7.75 1.37
C VAL A 26 -7.88 6.57 0.58
N LEU A 27 -7.05 5.98 -0.27
CA LEU A 27 -7.30 4.71 -0.95
C LEU A 27 -6.32 3.65 -0.44
N ASP A 28 -6.84 2.57 0.14
CA ASP A 28 -6.07 1.43 0.62
C ASP A 28 -6.26 0.24 -0.31
N CYS A 29 -5.27 -0.02 -1.16
CA CYS A 29 -5.27 -1.12 -2.12
C CYS A 29 -4.69 -2.38 -1.49
N PHE A 30 -5.35 -3.52 -1.73
CA PHE A 30 -5.05 -4.77 -1.05
C PHE A 30 -5.27 -4.64 0.46
N THR A 31 -6.41 -4.10 0.81
CA THR A 31 -6.72 -3.67 2.18
C THR A 31 -6.79 -4.84 3.18
N HIS A 32 -7.00 -6.05 2.68
CA HIS A 32 -7.12 -7.26 3.47
C HIS A 32 -8.22 -7.12 4.51
N MET A 33 -7.92 -7.24 5.79
CA MET A 33 -8.88 -7.05 6.88
C MET A 33 -9.05 -5.56 7.28
N GLY A 34 -8.57 -4.64 6.46
CA GLY A 34 -8.79 -3.21 6.58
C GLY A 34 -7.84 -2.47 7.51
N THR A 35 -6.72 -3.05 7.91
CA THR A 35 -5.92 -2.50 9.01
C THR A 35 -5.26 -1.16 8.67
N PHE A 36 -4.71 -0.97 7.48
CA PHE A 36 -4.22 0.35 7.05
C PHE A 36 -5.35 1.37 6.96
N ALA A 37 -6.47 0.98 6.35
CA ALA A 37 -7.66 1.82 6.23
C ALA A 37 -8.21 2.25 7.59
N LEU A 38 -8.31 1.33 8.54
CA LEU A 38 -8.77 1.61 9.90
C LEU A 38 -7.83 2.57 10.65
N ASN A 39 -6.52 2.38 10.52
CA ASN A 39 -5.54 3.31 11.10
C ASN A 39 -5.65 4.71 10.49
N ALA A 40 -5.90 4.82 9.19
CA ALA A 40 -6.19 6.10 8.55
C ALA A 40 -7.46 6.75 9.11
N GLY A 41 -8.52 5.97 9.31
CA GLY A 41 -9.76 6.43 9.93
C GLY A 41 -9.58 6.91 11.36
N ILE A 42 -8.85 6.15 12.19
CA ILE A 42 -8.51 6.53 13.58
C ILE A 42 -7.72 7.83 13.61
N ALA A 43 -6.85 8.05 12.64
CA ALA A 43 -6.07 9.29 12.53
C ALA A 43 -6.90 10.51 12.10
N GLY A 44 -8.16 10.33 11.74
CA GLY A 44 -9.06 11.41 11.33
C GLY A 44 -9.14 11.64 9.82
N ALA A 45 -8.83 10.64 9.00
CA ALA A 45 -9.11 10.71 7.57
C ALA A 45 -10.62 10.93 7.33
N VAL A 46 -10.96 11.78 6.39
CA VAL A 46 -12.36 12.17 6.13
C VAL A 46 -13.10 11.17 5.25
N ASP A 47 -12.37 10.46 4.40
CA ASP A 47 -12.92 9.46 3.48
C ASP A 47 -11.85 8.41 3.18
N VAL A 48 -12.12 7.17 3.52
CA VAL A 48 -11.21 6.05 3.30
C VAL A 48 -11.94 4.95 2.54
N THR A 49 -11.37 4.53 1.42
CA THR A 49 -11.84 3.38 0.65
C THR A 49 -10.78 2.28 0.67
N GLY A 50 -11.14 1.11 1.12
CA GLY A 50 -10.32 -0.10 1.07
C GLY A 50 -10.80 -1.05 -0.04
N LEU A 51 -9.87 -1.55 -0.83
CA LEU A 51 -10.15 -2.50 -1.92
C LEU A 51 -9.46 -3.84 -1.66
N ASP A 52 -10.18 -4.92 -1.85
CA ASP A 52 -9.62 -6.28 -1.86
C ASP A 52 -10.44 -7.18 -2.77
N ILE A 53 -9.80 -8.19 -3.34
CA ILE A 53 -10.48 -9.17 -4.20
C ILE A 53 -11.27 -10.18 -3.37
N SER A 54 -10.91 -10.38 -2.12
CA SER A 54 -11.54 -11.34 -1.20
C SER A 54 -12.79 -10.76 -0.57
N GLU A 55 -13.94 -11.31 -0.91
CA GLU A 55 -15.23 -10.98 -0.29
C GLU A 55 -15.18 -11.20 1.24
N TYR A 56 -14.56 -12.28 1.68
CA TYR A 56 -14.38 -12.58 3.10
C TYR A 56 -13.57 -11.49 3.81
N ALA A 57 -12.43 -11.07 3.22
CA ALA A 57 -11.59 -10.01 3.78
C ALA A 57 -12.36 -8.69 3.89
N VAL A 58 -13.09 -8.31 2.84
CA VAL A 58 -13.94 -7.11 2.82
C VAL A 58 -15.00 -7.16 3.91
N SER A 59 -15.69 -8.28 4.06
CA SER A 59 -16.70 -8.47 5.13
C SER A 59 -16.10 -8.32 6.53
N GLN A 60 -14.91 -8.88 6.77
CA GLN A 60 -14.21 -8.72 8.03
C GLN A 60 -13.74 -7.27 8.27
N ALA A 61 -13.26 -6.60 7.22
CA ALA A 61 -12.86 -5.20 7.29
C ALA A 61 -14.04 -4.29 7.65
N GLU A 62 -15.21 -4.50 7.05
CA GLU A 62 -16.44 -3.77 7.38
C GLU A 62 -16.87 -4.00 8.84
N ALA A 63 -16.81 -5.25 9.31
CA ALA A 63 -17.09 -5.58 10.71
C ALA A 63 -16.13 -4.87 11.67
N ASN A 64 -14.84 -4.83 11.32
CA ASN A 64 -13.82 -4.12 12.10
C ASN A 64 -14.07 -2.60 12.12
N ALA A 65 -14.51 -2.02 11.01
CA ALA A 65 -14.88 -0.59 10.96
C ALA A 65 -16.05 -0.29 11.91
N ARG A 66 -17.09 -1.11 11.90
CA ARG A 66 -18.22 -0.97 12.84
C ARG A 66 -17.80 -1.09 14.30
N LEU A 67 -16.95 -2.06 14.62
CA LEU A 67 -16.42 -2.24 15.98
C LEU A 67 -15.63 -1.02 16.49
N ASN A 68 -15.01 -0.29 15.59
CA ASN A 68 -14.24 0.92 15.91
C ASN A 68 -15.01 2.22 15.66
N HIS A 69 -16.30 2.15 15.36
CA HIS A 69 -17.16 3.30 15.07
C HIS A 69 -16.64 4.18 13.91
N LEU A 70 -16.08 3.54 12.88
CA LEU A 70 -15.49 4.19 11.69
C LEU A 70 -16.33 4.02 10.43
N GLU A 71 -17.46 3.33 10.49
CA GLU A 71 -18.27 2.95 9.33
C GLU A 71 -18.79 4.13 8.50
N ASN A 72 -18.84 5.34 9.07
CA ASN A 72 -19.26 6.54 8.34
C ASN A 72 -18.15 7.07 7.41
N ASN A 73 -16.88 6.86 7.75
CA ASN A 73 -15.75 7.45 7.06
C ASN A 73 -14.87 6.40 6.35
N VAL A 74 -14.96 5.15 6.75
CA VAL A 74 -14.14 4.05 6.23
C VAL A 74 -15.04 3.01 5.58
N HIS A 75 -14.89 2.83 4.28
CA HIS A 75 -15.69 1.94 3.46
C HIS A 75 -14.81 0.92 2.75
N PHE A 76 -15.34 -0.27 2.53
CA PHE A 76 -14.63 -1.34 1.85
C PHE A 76 -15.44 -1.83 0.66
N ARG A 77 -14.73 -2.25 -0.39
CA ARG A 77 -15.35 -2.75 -1.60
C ARG A 77 -14.54 -3.91 -2.17
N GLN A 78 -15.26 -4.98 -2.56
CA GLN A 78 -14.62 -6.06 -3.30
C GLN A 78 -14.28 -5.60 -4.71
N ALA A 79 -13.01 -5.66 -5.07
CA ALA A 79 -12.53 -5.33 -6.41
C ALA A 79 -11.18 -5.97 -6.69
N ASN A 80 -10.94 -6.30 -7.95
CA ASN A 80 -9.59 -6.56 -8.43
C ASN A 80 -8.86 -5.23 -8.60
N VAL A 81 -7.84 -4.98 -7.77
CA VAL A 81 -7.13 -3.70 -7.74
C VAL A 81 -6.53 -3.34 -9.10
N LEU A 82 -5.93 -4.29 -9.81
CA LEU A 82 -5.31 -4.03 -11.11
C LEU A 82 -6.32 -3.56 -12.17
N ASP A 83 -7.56 -4.00 -12.08
CA ASP A 83 -8.64 -3.60 -12.99
C ASP A 83 -9.34 -2.32 -12.51
N GLU A 84 -9.45 -2.13 -11.20
CA GLU A 84 -10.20 -1.03 -10.59
C GLU A 84 -9.45 0.30 -10.65
N LEU A 85 -8.13 0.32 -10.43
CA LEU A 85 -7.37 1.57 -10.42
C LEU A 85 -7.43 2.32 -11.76
N PRO A 86 -7.33 1.66 -12.94
CA PRO A 86 -7.55 2.35 -14.21
C PRO A 86 -8.95 2.93 -14.36
N LYS A 87 -9.99 2.26 -13.87
CA LYS A 87 -11.37 2.76 -13.91
C LYS A 87 -11.52 4.03 -13.06
N LEU A 88 -10.96 4.05 -11.86
CA LEU A 88 -10.94 5.24 -11.01
C LEU A 88 -10.22 6.41 -11.69
N ALA A 89 -9.08 6.14 -12.31
CA ALA A 89 -8.34 7.17 -13.05
C ALA A 89 -9.15 7.76 -14.23
N GLN A 90 -9.90 6.92 -14.95
CA GLN A 90 -10.76 7.37 -16.06
C GLN A 90 -11.90 8.28 -15.61
N THR A 91 -12.40 8.08 -14.39
CA THR A 91 -13.44 8.95 -13.80
C THR A 91 -12.89 10.24 -13.20
N GLY A 92 -11.58 10.46 -13.25
CA GLY A 92 -10.93 11.64 -12.68
C GLY A 92 -10.74 11.59 -11.17
N GLU A 93 -10.96 10.42 -10.53
CA GLU A 93 -10.75 10.23 -9.10
C GLU A 93 -9.29 10.52 -8.72
N LYS A 94 -9.12 11.25 -7.62
CA LYS A 94 -7.84 11.55 -7.01
C LYS A 94 -7.93 11.38 -5.49
N TYR A 95 -6.82 10.97 -4.91
CA TYR A 95 -6.69 10.73 -3.47
C TYR A 95 -5.51 11.51 -2.91
N ASP A 96 -5.63 11.97 -1.68
CA ASP A 96 -4.51 12.58 -0.95
C ASP A 96 -3.45 11.55 -0.57
N VAL A 97 -3.89 10.32 -0.29
CA VAL A 97 -3.01 9.20 0.09
C VAL A 97 -3.46 7.93 -0.64
N VAL A 98 -2.53 7.25 -1.29
CA VAL A 98 -2.72 5.93 -1.89
C VAL A 98 -1.76 4.94 -1.22
N ILE A 99 -2.29 3.82 -0.75
CA ILE A 99 -1.54 2.75 -0.09
C ILE A 99 -1.55 1.53 -1.01
N LEU A 100 -0.37 0.99 -1.29
CA LEU A 100 -0.17 -0.21 -2.10
C LEU A 100 0.56 -1.26 -1.26
N ASP A 101 -0.17 -2.24 -0.75
CA ASP A 101 0.36 -3.39 0.00
C ASP A 101 0.03 -4.70 -0.73
N PRO A 102 0.58 -4.91 -1.94
CA PRO A 102 0.25 -6.05 -2.76
C PRO A 102 0.75 -7.37 -2.15
N PRO A 103 0.12 -8.50 -2.52
CA PRO A 103 0.68 -9.80 -2.22
C PRO A 103 2.05 -9.95 -2.88
N ALA A 104 2.86 -10.87 -2.37
CA ALA A 104 4.15 -11.16 -2.98
C ALA A 104 3.95 -11.62 -4.44
N PHE A 105 4.47 -10.84 -5.39
CA PHE A 105 4.42 -11.19 -6.81
C PHE A 105 5.46 -12.26 -7.19
N THR A 106 6.44 -12.50 -6.32
CA THR A 106 7.43 -13.56 -6.53
C THR A 106 7.69 -14.34 -5.26
N LYS A 107 7.80 -15.65 -5.42
CA LYS A 107 8.20 -16.59 -4.37
C LYS A 107 9.52 -17.29 -4.72
N SER A 108 10.12 -16.95 -5.85
CA SER A 108 11.39 -17.53 -6.32
C SER A 108 12.24 -16.47 -7.00
N ARG A 109 13.54 -16.72 -7.06
CA ARG A 109 14.49 -15.87 -7.77
C ARG A 109 14.21 -15.85 -9.28
N GLU A 110 13.79 -16.97 -9.85
CA GLU A 110 13.48 -17.10 -11.29
C GLU A 110 12.29 -16.25 -11.72
N ALA A 111 11.29 -16.08 -10.84
CA ALA A 111 10.11 -15.26 -11.11
C ALA A 111 10.34 -13.75 -10.90
N THR A 112 11.56 -13.32 -10.56
CA THR A 112 11.86 -11.92 -10.18
C THR A 112 11.54 -10.92 -11.30
N LYS A 113 11.83 -11.25 -12.56
CA LYS A 113 11.53 -10.35 -13.70
C LYS A 113 10.04 -10.07 -13.85
N ASN A 114 9.19 -11.09 -13.69
CA ASN A 114 7.74 -10.94 -13.75
C ASN A 114 7.22 -10.15 -12.55
N ALA A 115 7.83 -10.33 -11.37
CA ALA A 115 7.51 -9.58 -10.18
C ALA A 115 7.84 -8.10 -10.34
N ILE A 116 9.00 -7.75 -10.86
CA ILE A 116 9.39 -6.36 -11.15
C ILE A 116 8.33 -5.69 -12.03
N LYS A 117 7.90 -6.38 -13.08
CA LYS A 117 6.85 -5.90 -13.98
C LYS A 117 5.53 -5.65 -13.23
N GLY A 118 5.13 -6.58 -12.35
CA GLY A 118 3.92 -6.45 -11.53
C GLY A 118 3.99 -5.28 -10.55
N TYR A 119 5.10 -5.12 -9.84
CA TYR A 119 5.31 -3.99 -8.93
C TYR A 119 5.36 -2.64 -9.68
N ARG A 120 6.00 -2.59 -10.84
CA ARG A 120 6.01 -1.40 -11.69
C ARG A 120 4.61 -1.01 -12.13
N GLU A 121 3.83 -1.96 -12.61
CA GLU A 121 2.47 -1.74 -13.10
C GLU A 121 1.56 -1.23 -11.99
N ILE A 122 1.56 -1.85 -10.80
CA ILE A 122 0.71 -1.41 -9.70
C ILE A 122 1.10 -0.03 -9.18
N ASN A 123 2.39 0.28 -9.12
CA ASN A 123 2.86 1.60 -8.71
C ASN A 123 2.52 2.67 -9.75
N MET A 124 2.60 2.39 -11.04
CA MET A 124 2.13 3.31 -12.10
C MET A 124 0.64 3.61 -11.96
N LYS A 125 -0.18 2.59 -11.76
CA LYS A 125 -1.64 2.74 -11.58
C LYS A 125 -1.98 3.52 -10.33
N GLY A 126 -1.28 3.26 -9.22
CA GLY A 126 -1.46 3.99 -7.96
C GLY A 126 -1.03 5.45 -8.06
N LEU A 127 0.12 5.74 -8.67
CA LEU A 127 0.63 7.10 -8.83
C LEU A 127 -0.31 8.02 -9.63
N LYS A 128 -1.01 7.48 -10.61
CA LYS A 128 -2.02 8.24 -11.39
C LYS A 128 -3.19 8.73 -10.55
N LEU A 129 -3.43 8.13 -9.39
CA LEU A 129 -4.53 8.47 -8.48
C LEU A 129 -4.12 9.40 -7.35
N VAL A 130 -2.82 9.69 -7.17
CA VAL A 130 -2.34 10.59 -6.13
C VAL A 130 -2.47 12.03 -6.61
N LYS A 131 -3.08 12.89 -5.78
CA LYS A 131 -3.10 14.35 -6.00
C LYS A 131 -1.68 14.91 -5.98
N ASP A 132 -1.46 15.99 -6.72
CA ASP A 132 -0.23 16.77 -6.61
C ASP A 132 0.01 17.19 -5.15
N GLY A 133 1.18 16.87 -4.60
CA GLY A 133 1.50 17.07 -3.18
C GLY A 133 0.97 16.00 -2.23
N GLY A 134 0.24 15.01 -2.73
CA GLY A 134 -0.22 13.86 -1.95
C GLY A 134 0.87 12.84 -1.66
N TYR A 135 0.48 11.70 -1.10
CA TYR A 135 1.39 10.66 -0.64
C TYR A 135 1.10 9.30 -1.25
N LEU A 136 2.17 8.57 -1.56
CA LEU A 136 2.14 7.16 -1.90
C LEU A 136 2.86 6.37 -0.80
N ALA A 137 2.17 5.40 -0.21
CA ALA A 137 2.77 4.38 0.63
C ALA A 137 2.81 3.07 -0.17
N THR A 138 3.99 2.53 -0.41
CA THR A 138 4.16 1.33 -1.22
C THR A 138 5.12 0.36 -0.56
N CYS A 139 4.80 -0.92 -0.61
CA CYS A 139 5.58 -1.95 0.05
C CYS A 139 5.71 -3.23 -0.76
N SER A 140 6.69 -4.03 -0.35
CA SER A 140 6.89 -5.40 -0.79
C SER A 140 7.20 -6.29 0.40
N CYS A 141 6.56 -7.44 0.46
CA CYS A 141 6.86 -8.50 1.44
C CYS A 141 7.67 -9.65 0.82
N SER A 142 8.23 -9.47 -0.37
CA SER A 142 9.06 -10.48 -1.02
C SER A 142 10.52 -10.29 -0.65
N HIS A 143 11.15 -11.36 -0.13
CA HIS A 143 12.59 -11.39 0.11
C HIS A 143 13.40 -11.10 -1.17
N PHE A 144 12.94 -11.59 -2.33
CA PHE A 144 13.64 -11.41 -3.62
C PHE A 144 13.54 -9.98 -4.18
N MET A 145 12.60 -9.19 -3.72
CA MET A 145 12.50 -7.78 -4.06
C MET A 145 13.29 -6.95 -3.04
N THR A 146 14.56 -6.71 -3.33
CA THR A 146 15.42 -5.90 -2.45
C THR A 146 14.93 -4.46 -2.35
N GLN A 147 15.37 -3.75 -1.31
CA GLN A 147 15.09 -2.32 -1.16
C GLN A 147 15.48 -1.51 -2.39
N GLU A 148 16.68 -1.76 -2.92
CA GLU A 148 17.22 -1.06 -4.08
C GLU A 148 16.40 -1.35 -5.34
N LEU A 149 16.01 -2.61 -5.53
CA LEU A 149 15.22 -3.03 -6.67
C LEU A 149 13.79 -2.44 -6.61
N LEU A 150 13.17 -2.42 -5.44
CA LEU A 150 11.87 -1.80 -5.25
C LEU A 150 11.97 -0.28 -5.49
N ALA A 151 12.95 0.39 -4.91
CA ALA A 151 13.18 1.83 -5.12
C ALA A 151 13.37 2.17 -6.59
N LYS A 152 14.17 1.39 -7.32
CA LYS A 152 14.36 1.55 -8.77
C LYS A 152 13.05 1.37 -9.53
N THR A 153 12.28 0.33 -9.20
CA THR A 153 11.01 0.02 -9.86
C THR A 153 9.99 1.15 -9.65
N VAL A 154 9.88 1.67 -8.43
CA VAL A 154 8.97 2.79 -8.12
C VAL A 154 9.43 4.07 -8.82
N LYS A 155 10.74 4.34 -8.88
CA LYS A 155 11.31 5.47 -9.61
C LYS A 155 10.98 5.42 -11.11
N GLU A 156 11.09 4.24 -11.73
CA GLU A 156 10.70 4.04 -13.13
C GLU A 156 9.19 4.27 -13.34
N ALA A 157 8.36 3.79 -12.41
CA ALA A 157 6.92 4.03 -12.45
C ALA A 157 6.57 5.53 -12.33
N ALA A 158 7.26 6.27 -11.47
CA ALA A 158 7.09 7.71 -11.32
C ALA A 158 7.47 8.44 -12.61
N LYS A 159 8.59 8.11 -13.20
CA LYS A 159 9.05 8.69 -14.47
C LYS A 159 8.03 8.45 -15.59
N ALA A 160 7.52 7.23 -15.71
CA ALA A 160 6.53 6.87 -16.72
C ALA A 160 5.18 7.57 -16.55
N THR A 161 4.86 8.03 -15.35
CA THR A 161 3.62 8.74 -15.01
C THR A 161 3.81 10.26 -14.85
N HIS A 162 5.00 10.78 -15.17
CA HIS A 162 5.35 12.21 -15.04
C HIS A 162 5.18 12.74 -13.61
N LYS A 163 5.60 11.92 -12.64
CA LYS A 163 5.59 12.25 -11.22
C LYS A 163 7.03 12.34 -10.69
N ARG A 164 7.23 13.21 -9.70
CA ARG A 164 8.45 13.26 -8.88
C ARG A 164 8.16 12.80 -7.49
N LEU A 165 9.09 12.05 -6.89
CA LEU A 165 8.95 11.47 -5.57
C LEU A 165 9.96 12.08 -4.60
N ARG A 166 9.47 12.43 -3.41
CA ARG A 166 10.31 12.77 -2.25
C ARG A 166 10.14 11.68 -1.21
N GLN A 167 11.20 10.95 -0.90
CA GLN A 167 11.14 9.94 0.15
C GLN A 167 10.96 10.62 1.51
N VAL A 168 9.85 10.29 2.16
CA VAL A 168 9.49 10.79 3.50
C VAL A 168 9.94 9.80 4.56
N GLU A 169 9.75 8.51 4.30
CA GLU A 169 10.04 7.45 5.25
C GLU A 169 10.38 6.15 4.55
N PHE A 170 11.28 5.38 5.15
CA PHE A 170 11.53 3.98 4.83
C PHE A 170 11.52 3.17 6.12
N ARG A 171 10.78 2.05 6.09
CA ARG A 171 10.63 1.15 7.23
C ARG A 171 10.73 -0.30 6.78
N THR A 172 11.08 -1.16 7.74
CA THR A 172 11.10 -2.61 7.60
C THR A 172 10.04 -3.26 8.48
N GLN A 173 10.13 -4.56 8.68
CA GLN A 173 9.25 -5.27 9.59
C GLN A 173 9.42 -4.81 11.05
N ALA A 174 8.37 -5.02 11.85
CA ALA A 174 8.38 -4.69 13.26
C ALA A 174 9.48 -5.47 14.02
N PRO A 175 10.02 -4.93 15.13
CA PRO A 175 11.13 -5.55 15.87
C PRO A 175 10.86 -6.95 16.42
N ASP A 176 9.60 -7.33 16.61
CA ASP A 176 9.19 -8.69 16.97
C ASP A 176 9.29 -9.69 15.78
N HIS A 177 9.63 -9.19 14.59
CA HIS A 177 10.01 -9.95 13.41
C HIS A 177 11.43 -9.54 12.98
N PRO A 178 12.47 -9.92 13.74
CA PRO A 178 13.81 -9.36 13.57
C PRO A 178 14.46 -9.77 12.25
N ILE A 179 15.29 -8.87 11.73
CA ILE A 179 16.19 -9.16 10.61
C ILE A 179 17.44 -9.80 11.17
N LEU A 180 17.69 -11.06 10.79
CA LEU A 180 18.85 -11.81 11.20
C LEU A 180 19.97 -11.66 10.17
N TRP A 181 21.10 -11.10 10.57
CA TRP A 181 22.23 -10.83 9.64
C TRP A 181 22.86 -12.09 9.06
N ALA A 182 22.70 -13.23 9.72
CA ALA A 182 23.15 -14.53 9.22
C ALA A 182 22.12 -15.24 8.31
N ALA A 183 20.95 -14.66 8.12
CA ALA A 183 19.83 -15.24 7.35
C ALA A 183 19.16 -14.15 6.49
N ASP A 184 19.62 -13.99 5.26
CA ASP A 184 19.16 -12.94 4.33
C ASP A 184 17.64 -13.01 4.08
N GLU A 185 17.07 -14.20 4.09
CA GLU A 185 15.63 -14.43 3.93
C GLU A 185 14.78 -13.83 5.06
N SER A 186 15.38 -13.49 6.19
CA SER A 186 14.69 -12.80 7.29
C SER A 186 14.39 -11.35 6.97
N TYR A 187 15.09 -10.73 6.01
CA TYR A 187 14.81 -9.39 5.54
C TYR A 187 13.87 -9.43 4.33
N TYR A 188 12.59 -9.30 4.57
CA TYR A 188 11.57 -9.44 3.53
C TYR A 188 10.69 -8.19 3.35
N LEU A 189 10.43 -7.40 4.38
CA LEU A 189 9.50 -6.29 4.33
C LEU A 189 10.20 -4.96 4.04
N LYS A 190 9.80 -4.31 2.97
CA LYS A 190 10.20 -2.96 2.58
C LYS A 190 8.95 -2.10 2.47
N PHE A 191 8.94 -0.97 3.15
CA PHE A 191 7.84 -0.02 3.19
C PHE A 191 8.35 1.40 2.98
N PHE A 192 7.88 2.06 1.94
CA PHE A 192 8.21 3.45 1.62
C PHE A 192 6.99 4.35 1.74
N ILE A 193 7.20 5.56 2.24
CA ILE A 193 6.28 6.68 2.06
C ILE A 193 6.96 7.73 1.21
N PHE A 194 6.31 8.12 0.11
CA PHE A 194 6.75 9.19 -0.78
C PHE A 194 5.73 10.32 -0.81
N GLN A 195 6.19 11.57 -0.78
CA GLN A 195 5.38 12.68 -1.27
C GLN A 195 5.49 12.71 -2.79
N VAL A 196 4.34 12.86 -3.45
CA VAL A 196 4.22 12.83 -4.91
C VAL A 196 3.92 14.22 -5.42
N VAL A 197 4.70 14.71 -6.36
CA VAL A 197 4.46 15.99 -7.03
C VAL A 197 4.44 15.79 -8.54
N ASP A 198 3.58 16.53 -9.22
CA ASP A 198 3.49 16.48 -10.68
C ASP A 198 4.72 17.15 -11.30
N GLU A 199 5.24 16.59 -12.41
CA GLU A 199 6.21 17.29 -13.23
C GLU A 199 5.52 18.47 -13.90
N LYS A 200 6.18 19.63 -13.86
CA LYS A 200 5.75 20.85 -14.56
C LYS A 200 6.28 20.84 -15.98
#